data_48fd4b05e4f97a620d5bf17ac4c98751
#
_entry.id   48fd4b05e4f97a620d5bf17ac4c98751
#
_cell.length_a   1.000
_cell.length_b   1.000
_cell.length_c   1.000
_cell.angle_alpha   90.00
_cell.angle_beta   90.00
_cell.angle_gamma   90.00
#
_symmetry.space_group_name_H-M   'P 1'
#
loop_
_entity.id
_entity.type
_entity.pdbx_description
1 polymer ?
#
loop_
_entity_poly.entity_id
_entity_poly.type
_entity_poly.pdbx_seq_one_letter_code
_entity_poly.pdbx_strand_id
1 'polypeptide(L)'
;MQTKPSIIAVDMDGTFLTDSKTFDTERFSRILSRLQAQGIHFVVASGNTYAKLRDYMRGFEGRGLTYIAENGAYLADESGQLAVHPFVEEDVPRIIEVVQGLDQIGLLVCTTEGIYLPKDRCDQIVHMIRGYFEDTGQELPETLTLEDFAAFFFPGSVMVDSIEDFEGAPIKFPLLTPPKQTQQLSVYLREALPQTVTPMVSGFGAIDLVRTGVNKATGLKDLCERLDADPAGILAFGDGENDMEMLRYAGWGVAMSNAPEVVRNAADEVIGSNEEQAVLEYLEQLLNRLEASQ
;
A
#
# COMPACT_ATOMS: atom_id res chain seq x y z
N MET A 1 15.18 18.72 -7.08
CA MET A 1 15.88 17.67 -7.86
C MET A 1 16.59 18.31 -9.07
N GLN A 2 17.89 18.07 -9.24
CA GLN A 2 18.70 18.71 -10.32
C GLN A 2 18.89 17.81 -11.54
N THR A 3 18.63 16.51 -11.42
CA THR A 3 18.82 15.53 -12.49
C THR A 3 17.51 14.88 -12.89
N LYS A 4 17.43 14.36 -14.12
CA LYS A 4 16.29 13.60 -14.61
C LYS A 4 16.16 12.29 -13.81
N PRO A 5 14.99 11.99 -13.21
CA PRO A 5 14.78 10.70 -12.54
C PRO A 5 14.71 9.54 -13.55
N SER A 6 15.09 8.35 -13.11
CA SER A 6 14.86 7.10 -13.83
C SER A 6 13.59 6.40 -13.37
N ILE A 7 13.23 6.61 -12.10
CA ILE A 7 12.06 6.00 -11.45
C ILE A 7 11.28 7.10 -10.71
N ILE A 8 9.96 7.08 -10.83
CA ILE A 8 9.03 7.85 -10.01
C ILE A 8 8.17 6.88 -9.24
N ALA A 9 8.27 6.89 -7.93
CA ALA A 9 7.47 6.06 -7.02
C ALA A 9 6.46 6.91 -6.27
N VAL A 10 5.20 6.50 -6.29
CA VAL A 10 4.12 7.30 -5.72
C VAL A 10 3.25 6.43 -4.81
N ASP A 11 3.07 6.86 -3.55
CA ASP A 11 2.03 6.30 -2.70
C ASP A 11 0.64 6.69 -3.22
N MET A 12 -0.39 5.94 -2.81
CA MET A 12 -1.75 6.11 -3.31
C MET A 12 -2.63 6.93 -2.36
N ASP A 13 -2.92 6.39 -1.19
CA ASP A 13 -3.90 6.95 -0.26
C ASP A 13 -3.33 8.17 0.48
N GLY A 14 -3.94 9.34 0.29
CA GLY A 14 -3.42 10.59 0.86
C GLY A 14 -2.26 11.23 0.09
N THR A 15 -1.81 10.59 -1.01
CA THR A 15 -0.73 11.07 -1.88
C THR A 15 -1.21 11.27 -3.31
N PHE A 16 -1.44 10.19 -4.06
CA PHE A 16 -1.87 10.27 -5.47
C PHE A 16 -3.37 10.38 -5.62
N LEU A 17 -4.11 9.71 -4.75
CA LEU A 17 -5.57 9.73 -4.72
C LEU A 17 -6.08 10.86 -3.84
N THR A 18 -7.16 11.50 -4.28
CA THR A 18 -8.00 12.35 -3.43
C THR A 18 -8.64 11.53 -2.31
N ASP A 19 -9.25 12.17 -1.32
CA ASP A 19 -9.98 11.50 -0.23
C ASP A 19 -11.15 10.66 -0.78
N SER A 20 -11.73 11.07 -1.93
CA SER A 20 -12.75 10.31 -2.66
C SER A 20 -12.19 9.12 -3.48
N LYS A 21 -10.91 8.79 -3.31
CA LYS A 21 -10.21 7.67 -3.98
C LYS A 21 -10.19 7.76 -5.50
N THR A 22 -10.08 8.98 -6.02
CA THR A 22 -10.03 9.29 -7.44
C THR A 22 -8.82 10.16 -7.78
N PHE A 23 -8.53 10.31 -9.06
CA PHE A 23 -7.55 11.26 -9.59
C PHE A 23 -7.95 11.67 -11.01
N ASP A 24 -7.36 12.75 -11.55
CA ASP A 24 -7.59 13.18 -12.94
C ASP A 24 -6.90 12.20 -13.92
N THR A 25 -7.69 11.24 -14.39
CA THR A 25 -7.22 10.15 -15.27
C THR A 25 -6.74 10.66 -16.63
N GLU A 26 -7.36 11.71 -17.18
CA GLU A 26 -6.94 12.29 -18.46
C GLU A 26 -5.60 13.02 -18.31
N ARG A 27 -5.45 13.80 -17.23
CA ARG A 27 -4.21 14.49 -16.90
C ARG A 27 -3.07 13.50 -16.69
N PHE A 28 -3.30 12.47 -15.88
CA PHE A 28 -2.33 11.42 -15.63
C PHE A 28 -1.96 10.64 -16.90
N SER A 29 -2.93 10.35 -17.78
CA SER A 29 -2.64 9.67 -19.06
C SER A 29 -1.65 10.45 -19.93
N ARG A 30 -1.79 11.78 -19.99
CA ARG A 30 -0.84 12.66 -20.71
C ARG A 30 0.53 12.67 -20.03
N ILE A 31 0.57 12.79 -18.71
CA ILE A 31 1.82 12.75 -17.92
C ILE A 31 2.54 11.41 -18.13
N LEU A 32 1.85 10.28 -17.98
CA LEU A 32 2.43 8.96 -18.13
C LEU A 32 3.05 8.74 -19.52
N SER A 33 2.39 9.20 -20.58
CA SER A 33 2.94 9.14 -21.94
C SER A 33 4.24 9.93 -22.08
N ARG A 34 4.31 11.10 -21.45
CA ARG A 34 5.53 11.95 -21.47
C ARG A 34 6.66 11.34 -20.63
N LEU A 35 6.33 10.74 -19.48
CA LEU A 35 7.31 9.99 -18.66
C LEU A 35 7.91 8.84 -19.45
N GLN A 36 7.07 8.06 -20.12
CA GLN A 36 7.51 6.94 -20.96
C GLN A 36 8.40 7.40 -22.12
N ALA A 37 8.04 8.51 -22.79
CA ALA A 37 8.87 9.09 -23.83
C ALA A 37 10.26 9.56 -23.33
N GLN A 38 10.36 9.88 -22.05
CA GLN A 38 11.61 10.20 -21.36
C GLN A 38 12.35 8.95 -20.81
N GLY A 39 11.80 7.74 -20.93
CA GLY A 39 12.35 6.52 -20.35
C GLY A 39 12.28 6.51 -18.82
N ILE A 40 11.29 7.15 -18.22
CA ILE A 40 11.07 7.21 -16.78
C ILE A 40 10.03 6.16 -16.40
N HIS A 41 10.39 5.26 -15.48
CA HIS A 41 9.49 4.25 -14.94
C HIS A 41 8.55 4.84 -13.88
N PHE A 42 7.25 4.53 -13.97
CA PHE A 42 6.26 4.93 -12.96
C PHE A 42 5.89 3.75 -12.09
N VAL A 43 6.00 3.92 -10.77
CA VAL A 43 5.80 2.90 -9.74
C VAL A 43 4.69 3.33 -8.80
N VAL A 44 3.70 2.48 -8.66
CA VAL A 44 2.62 2.61 -7.67
C VAL A 44 3.04 1.86 -6.42
N ALA A 45 3.21 2.54 -5.27
CA ALA A 45 3.70 1.93 -4.03
C ALA A 45 2.71 2.13 -2.88
N SER A 46 2.12 1.04 -2.35
CA SER A 46 1.08 1.14 -1.33
C SER A 46 1.06 -0.04 -0.35
N GLY A 47 0.39 0.15 0.80
CA GLY A 47 0.00 -0.94 1.69
C GLY A 47 -1.15 -1.79 1.15
N ASN A 48 -1.85 -1.32 0.13
CA ASN A 48 -2.95 -2.04 -0.51
C ASN A 48 -2.47 -3.30 -1.25
N THR A 49 -3.40 -4.22 -1.48
CA THR A 49 -3.14 -5.44 -2.26
C THR A 49 -2.88 -5.11 -3.74
N TYR A 50 -2.12 -5.95 -4.42
CA TYR A 50 -1.88 -5.81 -5.86
C TYR A 50 -3.17 -5.71 -6.67
N ALA A 51 -4.18 -6.53 -6.32
CA ALA A 51 -5.49 -6.50 -6.97
C ALA A 51 -6.17 -5.12 -6.80
N LYS A 52 -6.10 -4.52 -5.61
CA LYS A 52 -6.65 -3.18 -5.33
C LYS A 52 -5.90 -2.09 -6.09
N LEU A 53 -4.58 -2.18 -6.17
CA LEU A 53 -3.78 -1.21 -6.93
C LEU A 53 -4.11 -1.26 -8.44
N ARG A 54 -4.29 -2.45 -8.99
CA ARG A 54 -4.75 -2.60 -10.37
C ARG A 54 -6.15 -2.03 -10.59
N ASP A 55 -7.04 -2.16 -9.60
CA ASP A 55 -8.37 -1.57 -9.67
C ASP A 55 -8.31 -0.04 -9.70
N TYR A 56 -7.49 0.59 -8.87
CA TYR A 56 -7.23 2.04 -8.92
C TYR A 56 -6.65 2.49 -10.28
N MET A 57 -5.78 1.68 -10.87
CA MET A 57 -5.13 1.97 -12.16
C MET A 57 -5.88 1.39 -13.36
N ARG A 58 -7.18 1.07 -13.20
CA ARG A 58 -8.02 0.58 -14.32
C ARG A 58 -8.03 1.58 -15.47
N GLY A 59 -7.80 1.08 -16.70
CA GLY A 59 -7.65 1.90 -17.90
C GLY A 59 -6.22 2.29 -18.24
N PHE A 60 -5.26 1.89 -17.39
CA PHE A 60 -3.82 2.08 -17.65
C PHE A 60 -3.08 0.75 -17.88
N GLU A 61 -3.81 -0.33 -18.13
CA GLU A 61 -3.24 -1.63 -18.50
C GLU A 61 -2.44 -1.49 -19.82
N GLY A 62 -1.32 -2.20 -19.92
CA GLY A 62 -0.42 -2.10 -21.10
C GLY A 62 0.42 -0.81 -21.10
N ARG A 63 0.39 -0.02 -20.03
CA ARG A 63 1.11 1.25 -19.92
C ARG A 63 2.42 1.15 -19.13
N GLY A 64 2.93 -0.07 -18.90
CA GLY A 64 4.24 -0.31 -18.26
C GLY A 64 4.33 0.18 -16.81
N LEU A 65 3.24 0.07 -16.06
CA LEU A 65 3.21 0.37 -14.63
C LEU A 65 3.88 -0.76 -13.83
N THR A 66 4.61 -0.37 -12.79
CA THR A 66 5.13 -1.30 -11.78
C THR A 66 4.41 -1.05 -10.46
N TYR A 67 4.17 -2.10 -9.69
CA TYR A 67 3.41 -2.05 -8.45
C TYR A 67 4.24 -2.62 -7.30
N ILE A 68 4.42 -1.83 -6.26
CA ILE A 68 4.91 -2.23 -4.95
C ILE A 68 3.70 -2.31 -4.04
N ALA A 69 3.18 -3.50 -3.83
CA ALA A 69 1.99 -3.77 -3.02
C ALA A 69 2.37 -4.32 -1.64
N GLU A 70 1.38 -4.43 -0.75
CA GLU A 70 1.52 -5.04 0.57
C GLU A 70 2.68 -4.45 1.39
N ASN A 71 2.80 -3.11 1.36
CA ASN A 71 3.92 -2.39 2.02
C ASN A 71 5.31 -2.87 1.58
N GLY A 72 5.48 -3.30 0.33
CA GLY A 72 6.76 -3.77 -0.21
C GLY A 72 6.98 -5.27 -0.19
N ALA A 73 6.03 -6.04 0.37
CA ALA A 73 6.14 -7.49 0.37
C ALA A 73 5.88 -8.13 -1.00
N TYR A 74 5.26 -7.38 -1.93
CA TYR A 74 4.91 -7.87 -3.25
C TYR A 74 5.27 -6.85 -4.32
N LEU A 75 6.20 -7.19 -5.22
CA LEU A 75 6.56 -6.42 -6.40
C LEU A 75 6.01 -7.11 -7.64
N ALA A 76 5.31 -6.39 -8.48
CA ALA A 76 4.73 -6.90 -9.71
C ALA A 76 4.70 -5.85 -10.82
N ASP A 77 4.56 -6.31 -12.05
CA ASP A 77 4.17 -5.52 -13.22
C ASP A 77 3.04 -6.24 -13.97
N GLU A 78 2.80 -5.83 -15.20
CA GLU A 78 1.77 -6.42 -16.06
C GLU A 78 2.08 -7.87 -16.49
N SER A 79 3.34 -8.30 -16.40
CA SER A 79 3.74 -9.69 -16.66
C SER A 79 3.50 -10.61 -15.47
N GLY A 80 3.20 -10.04 -14.29
CA GLY A 80 2.94 -10.75 -13.06
C GLY A 80 3.91 -10.42 -11.94
N GLN A 81 4.07 -11.34 -10.99
CA GLN A 81 4.95 -11.22 -9.85
C GLN A 81 6.43 -11.15 -10.27
N LEU A 82 7.14 -10.14 -9.79
CA LEU A 82 8.56 -9.94 -10.00
C LEU A 82 9.41 -10.34 -8.78
N ALA A 83 8.97 -9.95 -7.58
CA ALA A 83 9.59 -10.33 -6.31
C ALA A 83 8.54 -10.44 -5.21
N VAL A 84 8.85 -11.23 -4.17
CA VAL A 84 7.98 -11.40 -3.01
C VAL A 84 8.79 -11.66 -1.75
N HIS A 85 8.31 -11.13 -0.62
CA HIS A 85 8.93 -11.26 0.70
C HIS A 85 7.95 -11.89 1.70
N PRO A 86 7.71 -13.22 1.65
CA PRO A 86 6.81 -13.88 2.57
C PRO A 86 7.38 -13.89 4.00
N PHE A 87 6.51 -14.19 4.96
CA PHE A 87 6.97 -14.50 6.32
C PHE A 87 7.94 -15.67 6.32
N VAL A 88 8.75 -15.75 7.37
CA VAL A 88 9.57 -16.93 7.63
C VAL A 88 8.63 -18.10 7.91
N GLU A 89 8.80 -19.21 7.18
CA GLU A 89 7.85 -20.34 7.20
C GLU A 89 7.65 -20.90 8.61
N GLU A 90 8.73 -20.99 9.39
CA GLU A 90 8.73 -21.50 10.75
C GLU A 90 7.93 -20.62 11.73
N ASP A 91 7.71 -19.34 11.39
CA ASP A 91 6.99 -18.39 12.23
C ASP A 91 5.48 -18.39 11.96
N VAL A 92 5.04 -18.89 10.80
CA VAL A 92 3.63 -18.86 10.38
C VAL A 92 2.70 -19.55 11.38
N PRO A 93 3.00 -20.76 11.92
CA PRO A 93 2.16 -21.40 12.93
C PRO A 93 1.97 -20.53 14.18
N ARG A 94 3.03 -19.83 14.61
CA ARG A 94 2.94 -18.94 15.78
C ARG A 94 2.11 -17.68 15.48
N ILE A 95 2.22 -17.13 14.28
CA ILE A 95 1.35 -16.01 13.86
C ILE A 95 -0.11 -16.44 13.93
N ILE A 96 -0.45 -17.58 13.34
CA ILE A 96 -1.81 -18.13 13.33
C ILE A 96 -2.32 -18.34 14.75
N GLU A 97 -1.54 -18.99 15.62
CA GLU A 97 -1.91 -19.21 17.03
C GLU A 97 -2.26 -17.91 17.76
N VAL A 98 -1.42 -16.87 17.59
CA VAL A 98 -1.62 -15.58 18.23
C VAL A 98 -2.89 -14.90 17.72
N VAL A 99 -3.10 -14.84 16.40
CA VAL A 99 -4.27 -14.14 15.83
C VAL A 99 -5.57 -14.91 16.05
N GLN A 100 -5.54 -16.24 16.10
CA GLN A 100 -6.70 -17.06 16.46
C GLN A 100 -7.14 -16.79 17.90
N GLY A 101 -6.21 -16.54 18.80
CA GLY A 101 -6.48 -16.21 20.20
C GLY A 101 -7.09 -14.82 20.43
N LEU A 102 -7.20 -13.98 19.39
CA LEU A 102 -7.79 -12.65 19.49
C LEU A 102 -9.28 -12.70 19.19
N ASP A 103 -10.09 -12.45 20.20
CA ASP A 103 -11.54 -12.29 20.02
C ASP A 103 -11.89 -10.95 19.42
N GLN A 104 -12.99 -10.86 18.69
CA GLN A 104 -13.59 -9.62 18.17
C GLN A 104 -12.73 -8.83 17.18
N ILE A 105 -11.81 -9.47 16.49
CA ILE A 105 -11.07 -8.85 15.38
C ILE A 105 -11.50 -9.47 14.03
N GLY A 106 -11.59 -8.63 12.99
CA GLY A 106 -11.59 -9.11 11.62
C GLY A 106 -10.20 -9.54 11.21
N LEU A 107 -10.09 -10.60 10.44
CA LEU A 107 -8.82 -11.18 10.05
C LEU A 107 -8.87 -11.61 8.58
N LEU A 108 -7.81 -11.29 7.86
CA LEU A 108 -7.56 -11.75 6.50
C LEU A 108 -6.15 -12.34 6.40
N VAL A 109 -5.92 -13.13 5.37
CA VAL A 109 -4.59 -13.63 5.02
C VAL A 109 -4.30 -13.23 3.57
N CYS A 110 -3.26 -12.43 3.35
CA CYS A 110 -2.73 -12.14 2.03
C CYS A 110 -1.52 -13.05 1.78
N THR A 111 -1.54 -13.78 0.66
CA THR A 111 -0.49 -14.72 0.29
C THR A 111 0.06 -14.43 -1.11
N THR A 112 1.01 -15.21 -1.57
CA THR A 112 1.50 -15.17 -2.96
C THR A 112 0.44 -15.56 -3.99
N GLU A 113 -0.59 -16.32 -3.58
CA GLU A 113 -1.63 -16.86 -4.46
C GLU A 113 -2.94 -16.08 -4.40
N GLY A 114 -3.17 -15.30 -3.33
CA GLY A 114 -4.40 -14.54 -3.20
C GLY A 114 -4.69 -14.01 -1.81
N ILE A 115 -5.92 -13.58 -1.63
CA ILE A 115 -6.44 -13.05 -0.36
C ILE A 115 -7.52 -13.99 0.15
N TYR A 116 -7.42 -14.38 1.41
CA TYR A 116 -8.30 -15.35 2.04
C TYR A 116 -9.03 -14.73 3.22
N LEU A 117 -10.36 -14.94 3.26
CA LEU A 117 -11.25 -14.49 4.33
C LEU A 117 -11.78 -15.69 5.09
N PRO A 118 -11.35 -15.90 6.34
CA PRO A 118 -11.90 -16.98 7.17
C PRO A 118 -13.37 -16.70 7.52
N LYS A 119 -14.27 -17.67 7.29
CA LYS A 119 -15.72 -17.54 7.53
C LYS A 119 -16.05 -17.27 8.99
N ASP A 120 -15.27 -17.83 9.91
CA ASP A 120 -15.43 -17.63 11.34
C ASP A 120 -15.10 -16.22 11.82
N ARG A 121 -14.51 -15.38 10.94
CA ARG A 121 -14.15 -13.96 11.18
C ARG A 121 -14.99 -12.95 10.40
N CYS A 122 -15.93 -13.44 9.60
CA CYS A 122 -16.71 -12.58 8.71
C CYS A 122 -17.62 -11.60 9.45
N ASP A 123 -18.28 -12.05 10.54
CA ASP A 123 -19.16 -11.18 11.34
C ASP A 123 -18.37 -10.02 11.99
N GLN A 124 -17.15 -10.29 12.45
CA GLN A 124 -16.27 -9.28 13.03
C GLN A 124 -15.85 -8.25 11.96
N ILE A 125 -15.53 -8.71 10.75
CA ILE A 125 -15.19 -7.83 9.63
C ILE A 125 -16.37 -6.88 9.34
N VAL A 126 -17.58 -7.41 9.16
CA VAL A 126 -18.79 -6.61 8.90
C VAL A 126 -19.07 -5.62 10.04
N HIS A 127 -18.92 -6.07 11.29
CA HIS A 127 -19.13 -5.19 12.45
C HIS A 127 -18.14 -4.02 12.48
N MET A 128 -16.85 -4.29 12.24
CA MET A 128 -15.81 -3.27 12.22
C MET A 128 -16.05 -2.22 11.14
N ILE A 129 -16.50 -2.65 9.97
CA ILE A 129 -16.78 -1.77 8.86
C ILE A 129 -17.96 -0.88 9.14
N ARG A 130 -19.05 -1.42 9.69
CA ARG A 130 -20.22 -0.61 10.10
C ARG A 130 -19.80 0.47 11.08
N GLY A 131 -18.98 0.11 12.08
CA GLY A 131 -18.44 1.09 13.03
C GLY A 131 -17.61 2.19 12.33
N TYR A 132 -16.82 1.85 11.33
CA TYR A 132 -16.05 2.84 10.55
C TYR A 132 -16.95 3.83 9.82
N PHE A 133 -17.97 3.36 9.12
CA PHE A 133 -18.92 4.25 8.41
C PHE A 133 -19.72 5.12 9.37
N GLU A 134 -20.15 4.57 10.51
CA GLU A 134 -20.82 5.34 11.56
C GLU A 134 -19.91 6.45 12.14
N ASP A 135 -18.64 6.14 12.42
CA ASP A 135 -17.67 7.09 12.97
C ASP A 135 -17.25 8.18 11.96
N THR A 136 -17.25 7.86 10.66
CA THR A 136 -16.89 8.82 9.59
C THR A 136 -18.09 9.61 9.06
N GLY A 137 -19.30 9.28 9.48
CA GLY A 137 -20.54 9.92 9.01
C GLY A 137 -20.86 9.63 7.54
N GLN A 138 -20.26 8.61 6.96
CA GLN A 138 -20.55 8.16 5.61
C GLN A 138 -21.79 7.26 5.63
N GLU A 139 -22.67 7.39 4.64
CA GLU A 139 -23.85 6.53 4.51
C GLU A 139 -23.43 5.11 4.12
N LEU A 140 -23.78 4.15 4.97
CA LEU A 140 -23.71 2.73 4.62
C LEU A 140 -24.83 2.40 3.62
N PRO A 141 -24.54 1.63 2.57
CA PRO A 141 -25.60 0.97 1.81
C PRO A 141 -26.44 0.10 2.76
N GLU A 142 -27.78 0.24 2.73
CA GLU A 142 -28.70 -0.53 3.61
C GLU A 142 -28.50 -2.05 3.55
N THR A 143 -27.88 -2.54 2.50
CA THR A 143 -27.66 -3.97 2.19
C THR A 143 -26.19 -4.32 2.03
N LEU A 144 -25.26 -3.70 2.78
CA LEU A 144 -23.85 -4.08 2.68
C LEU A 144 -23.68 -5.53 3.15
N THR A 145 -23.39 -6.40 2.20
CA THR A 145 -23.02 -7.80 2.47
C THR A 145 -21.51 -7.92 2.67
N LEU A 146 -21.07 -9.04 3.23
CA LEU A 146 -19.64 -9.35 3.31
C LEU A 146 -18.99 -9.42 1.93
N GLU A 147 -19.73 -9.96 0.94
CA GLU A 147 -19.28 -10.07 -0.44
C GLU A 147 -19.07 -8.68 -1.07
N ASP A 148 -19.98 -7.73 -0.82
CA ASP A 148 -19.83 -6.35 -1.32
C ASP A 148 -18.60 -5.68 -0.72
N PHE A 149 -18.37 -5.88 0.58
CA PHE A 149 -17.20 -5.38 1.27
C PHE A 149 -15.91 -6.01 0.74
N ALA A 150 -15.88 -7.33 0.64
CA ALA A 150 -14.73 -8.06 0.13
C ALA A 150 -14.40 -7.62 -1.30
N ALA A 151 -15.41 -7.44 -2.15
CA ALA A 151 -15.23 -6.95 -3.52
C ALA A 151 -14.66 -5.52 -3.58
N PHE A 152 -15.03 -4.66 -2.62
CA PHE A 152 -14.55 -3.28 -2.59
C PHE A 152 -13.13 -3.13 -2.01
N PHE A 153 -12.89 -3.71 -0.83
CA PHE A 153 -11.60 -3.55 -0.13
C PHE A 153 -10.55 -4.59 -0.51
N PHE A 154 -11.00 -5.81 -0.84
CA PHE A 154 -10.14 -6.96 -1.15
C PHE A 154 -10.62 -7.67 -2.41
N PRO A 155 -10.58 -7.00 -3.58
CA PRO A 155 -11.08 -7.57 -4.82
C PRO A 155 -10.33 -8.88 -5.14
N GLY A 156 -11.11 -9.91 -5.50
CA GLY A 156 -10.58 -11.24 -5.80
C GLY A 156 -10.32 -12.12 -4.59
N SER A 157 -10.75 -11.70 -3.39
CA SER A 157 -10.61 -12.53 -2.19
C SER A 157 -11.50 -13.78 -2.22
N VAL A 158 -11.03 -14.85 -1.57
CA VAL A 158 -11.69 -16.15 -1.48
C VAL A 158 -12.08 -16.42 -0.04
N MET A 159 -13.34 -16.82 0.18
CA MET A 159 -13.79 -17.28 1.50
C MET A 159 -13.33 -18.70 1.78
N VAL A 160 -12.71 -18.92 2.95
CA VAL A 160 -12.22 -20.22 3.43
C VAL A 160 -12.87 -20.58 4.76
N ASP A 161 -12.88 -21.88 5.09
CA ASP A 161 -13.52 -22.33 6.32
C ASP A 161 -12.72 -21.96 7.58
N SER A 162 -11.38 -21.96 7.47
CA SER A 162 -10.45 -21.63 8.56
C SER A 162 -9.33 -20.71 8.05
N ILE A 163 -8.69 -19.97 8.98
CA ILE A 163 -7.47 -19.20 8.70
C ILE A 163 -6.32 -20.06 8.17
N GLU A 164 -6.35 -21.37 8.41
CA GLU A 164 -5.32 -22.31 7.96
C GLU A 164 -5.54 -22.80 6.52
N ASP A 165 -6.71 -22.53 5.93
CA ASP A 165 -7.12 -23.02 4.60
C ASP A 165 -6.70 -22.08 3.46
N PHE A 166 -5.55 -21.40 3.57
CA PHE A 166 -5.01 -20.58 2.50
C PHE A 166 -3.99 -21.34 1.65
N GLU A 167 -3.84 -20.93 0.38
CA GLU A 167 -2.81 -21.42 -0.51
C GLU A 167 -1.68 -20.39 -0.64
N GLY A 168 -0.47 -20.87 -0.92
CA GLY A 168 0.72 -20.02 -1.10
C GLY A 168 1.38 -19.59 0.22
N ALA A 169 2.43 -18.79 0.10
CA ALA A 169 3.17 -18.28 1.25
C ALA A 169 2.55 -16.96 1.74
N PRO A 170 2.21 -16.85 3.04
CA PRO A 170 1.62 -15.61 3.56
C PRO A 170 2.63 -14.46 3.56
N ILE A 171 2.14 -13.28 3.16
CA ILE A 171 2.93 -12.05 3.04
C ILE A 171 2.41 -10.94 3.96
N LYS A 172 1.13 -10.98 4.32
CA LYS A 172 0.50 -10.05 5.27
C LYS A 172 -0.70 -10.68 5.94
N PHE A 173 -0.93 -10.35 7.21
CA PHE A 173 -2.18 -10.62 7.93
C PHE A 173 -2.81 -9.27 8.32
N PRO A 174 -3.77 -8.76 7.55
CA PRO A 174 -4.56 -7.61 7.95
C PRO A 174 -5.49 -7.96 9.10
N LEU A 175 -5.39 -7.20 10.20
CA LEU A 175 -6.27 -7.31 11.36
C LEU A 175 -7.13 -6.06 11.43
N LEU A 176 -8.44 -6.21 11.41
CA LEU A 176 -9.40 -5.13 11.65
C LEU A 176 -9.76 -5.13 13.14
N THR A 177 -9.42 -4.06 13.84
CA THR A 177 -9.54 -3.97 15.29
C THR A 177 -10.48 -2.83 15.69
N PRO A 178 -11.14 -2.91 16.87
CA PRO A 178 -11.88 -1.77 17.39
C PRO A 178 -10.92 -0.56 17.53
N PRO A 179 -11.24 0.62 16.96
CA PRO A 179 -10.32 1.77 16.92
C PRO A 179 -9.75 2.16 18.29
N LYS A 180 -10.55 2.04 19.35
CA LYS A 180 -10.13 2.33 20.74
C LYS A 180 -9.14 1.32 21.33
N GLN A 181 -9.03 0.12 20.72
CA GLN A 181 -8.15 -0.96 21.19
C GLN A 181 -6.91 -1.13 20.32
N THR A 182 -6.87 -0.53 19.13
CA THR A 182 -5.81 -0.71 18.13
C THR A 182 -4.41 -0.51 18.73
N GLN A 183 -4.20 0.57 19.46
CA GLN A 183 -2.88 0.85 20.06
C GLN A 183 -2.49 -0.20 21.11
N GLN A 184 -3.41 -0.61 21.98
CA GLN A 184 -3.16 -1.62 22.98
C GLN A 184 -2.88 -2.99 22.36
N LEU A 185 -3.64 -3.36 21.32
CA LEU A 185 -3.42 -4.59 20.56
C LEU A 185 -2.08 -4.58 19.84
N SER A 186 -1.68 -3.46 19.26
CA SER A 186 -0.38 -3.32 18.60
C SER A 186 0.78 -3.58 19.58
N VAL A 187 0.68 -3.09 20.81
CA VAL A 187 1.68 -3.35 21.86
C VAL A 187 1.70 -4.85 22.23
N TYR A 188 0.53 -5.44 22.48
CA TYR A 188 0.42 -6.87 22.78
C TYR A 188 1.01 -7.74 21.66
N LEU A 189 0.68 -7.44 20.40
CA LEU A 189 1.17 -8.18 19.25
C LEU A 189 2.70 -8.13 19.12
N ARG A 190 3.31 -6.98 19.43
CA ARG A 190 4.79 -6.85 19.44
C ARG A 190 5.47 -7.78 20.45
N GLU A 191 4.81 -8.06 21.56
CA GLU A 191 5.33 -8.95 22.61
C GLU A 191 5.03 -10.42 22.33
N ALA A 192 3.87 -10.73 21.70
CA ALA A 192 3.38 -12.08 21.49
C ALA A 192 3.93 -12.76 20.21
N LEU A 193 4.27 -11.95 19.20
CA LEU A 193 4.73 -12.42 17.90
C LEU A 193 6.25 -12.61 17.83
N PRO A 194 6.76 -13.43 16.90
CA PRO A 194 8.19 -13.52 16.61
C PRO A 194 8.78 -12.16 16.25
N GLN A 195 10.07 -11.92 16.54
CA GLN A 195 10.76 -10.66 16.20
C GLN A 195 10.87 -10.41 14.68
N THR A 196 10.64 -11.43 13.87
CA THR A 196 10.56 -11.37 12.41
C THR A 196 9.24 -10.82 11.90
N VAL A 197 8.28 -10.52 12.80
CA VAL A 197 6.95 -9.99 12.49
C VAL A 197 6.76 -8.64 13.16
N THR A 198 6.37 -7.64 12.38
CA THR A 198 6.07 -6.29 12.85
C THR A 198 4.58 -5.99 12.70
N PRO A 199 3.86 -5.70 13.80
CA PRO A 199 2.52 -5.13 13.72
C PRO A 199 2.62 -3.64 13.37
N MET A 200 2.12 -3.28 12.19
CA MET A 200 2.09 -1.91 11.67
C MET A 200 0.66 -1.39 11.78
N VAL A 201 0.45 -0.33 12.55
CA VAL A 201 -0.85 0.33 12.61
C VAL A 201 -1.05 1.08 11.29
N SER A 202 -2.10 0.73 10.57
CA SER A 202 -2.64 1.44 9.42
C SER A 202 -3.93 2.15 9.83
N GLY A 203 -4.40 3.10 9.03
CA GLY A 203 -5.58 3.91 9.39
C GLY A 203 -6.81 3.07 9.75
N PHE A 204 -7.78 3.70 10.42
CA PHE A 204 -9.13 3.16 10.65
C PHE A 204 -9.24 1.89 11.52
N GLY A 205 -8.33 1.71 12.47
CA GLY A 205 -8.35 0.54 13.35
C GLY A 205 -7.80 -0.73 12.70
N ALA A 206 -7.00 -0.60 11.65
CA ALA A 206 -6.31 -1.72 11.06
C ALA A 206 -4.89 -1.86 11.62
N ILE A 207 -4.47 -3.11 11.80
CA ILE A 207 -3.09 -3.49 12.10
C ILE A 207 -2.66 -4.51 11.04
N ASP A 208 -1.71 -4.15 10.23
CA ASP A 208 -1.09 -5.08 9.29
C ASP A 208 0.08 -5.80 9.97
N LEU A 209 0.01 -7.13 10.08
CA LEU A 209 1.21 -7.89 10.40
C LEU A 209 2.02 -8.03 9.12
N VAL A 210 3.26 -7.57 9.17
CA VAL A 210 4.19 -7.61 8.03
C VAL A 210 5.52 -8.24 8.48
N ARG A 211 6.29 -8.77 7.53
CA ARG A 211 7.64 -9.25 7.82
C ARG A 211 8.53 -8.08 8.23
N THR A 212 9.23 -8.22 9.35
CA THR A 212 10.16 -7.20 9.87
C THR A 212 11.22 -6.86 8.82
N GLY A 213 11.44 -5.57 8.61
CA GLY A 213 12.40 -5.04 7.64
C GLY A 213 11.88 -5.00 6.20
N VAL A 214 10.68 -5.51 5.93
CA VAL A 214 10.01 -5.34 4.64
C VAL A 214 9.14 -4.08 4.70
N ASN A 215 9.36 -3.18 3.74
CA ASN A 215 8.66 -1.90 3.60
C ASN A 215 8.70 -1.44 2.13
N LYS A 216 8.10 -0.31 1.78
CA LYS A 216 8.06 0.18 0.39
C LYS A 216 9.45 0.37 -0.23
N ALA A 217 10.47 0.71 0.57
CA ALA A 217 11.85 0.79 0.09
C ALA A 217 12.42 -0.58 -0.29
N THR A 218 11.94 -1.67 0.32
CA THR A 218 12.33 -3.03 -0.09
C THR A 218 11.91 -3.30 -1.53
N GLY A 219 10.66 -3.01 -1.89
CA GLY A 219 10.20 -3.15 -3.27
C GLY A 219 10.94 -2.25 -4.27
N LEU A 220 11.33 -1.03 -3.86
CA LEU A 220 12.18 -0.17 -4.69
C LEU A 220 13.59 -0.74 -4.87
N LYS A 221 14.15 -1.36 -3.84
CA LYS A 221 15.44 -2.07 -3.93
C LYS A 221 15.39 -3.18 -4.96
N ASP A 222 14.38 -4.06 -4.85
CA ASP A 222 14.19 -5.17 -5.78
C ASP A 222 14.05 -4.65 -7.22
N LEU A 223 13.30 -3.56 -7.40
CA LEU A 223 13.14 -2.94 -8.71
C LEU A 223 14.44 -2.34 -9.24
N CYS A 224 15.21 -1.62 -8.40
CA CYS A 224 16.52 -1.08 -8.79
C CYS A 224 17.49 -2.17 -9.21
N GLU A 225 17.56 -3.28 -8.47
CA GLU A 225 18.41 -4.43 -8.82
C GLU A 225 18.02 -5.04 -10.18
N ARG A 226 16.71 -5.11 -10.48
CA ARG A 226 16.22 -5.64 -11.77
C ARG A 226 16.49 -4.72 -12.94
N LEU A 227 16.43 -3.41 -12.73
CA LEU A 227 16.61 -2.39 -13.77
C LEU A 227 18.06 -1.89 -13.88
N ASP A 228 18.98 -2.38 -13.03
CA ASP A 228 20.34 -1.83 -12.86
C ASP A 228 20.29 -0.29 -12.66
N ALA A 229 19.34 0.15 -11.82
CA ALA A 229 19.07 1.56 -11.59
C ALA A 229 19.69 2.05 -10.27
N ASP A 230 20.24 3.27 -10.30
CA ASP A 230 20.78 3.93 -9.11
C ASP A 230 19.61 4.51 -8.27
N PRO A 231 19.52 4.19 -6.95
CA PRO A 231 18.57 4.84 -6.05
C PRO A 231 18.60 6.37 -6.07
N ALA A 232 19.76 6.98 -6.35
CA ALA A 232 19.88 8.43 -6.54
C ALA A 232 19.01 8.98 -7.69
N GLY A 233 18.61 8.12 -8.63
CA GLY A 233 17.68 8.43 -9.72
C GLY A 233 16.20 8.25 -9.37
N ILE A 234 15.84 7.95 -8.12
CA ILE A 234 14.45 7.80 -7.69
C ILE A 234 13.89 9.14 -7.20
N LEU A 235 12.70 9.47 -7.66
CA LEU A 235 11.83 10.51 -7.10
C LEU A 235 10.64 9.80 -6.44
N ALA A 236 10.46 9.98 -5.13
CA ALA A 236 9.39 9.32 -4.38
C ALA A 236 8.43 10.32 -3.74
N PHE A 237 7.13 9.99 -3.73
CA PHE A 237 6.07 10.78 -3.10
C PHE A 237 5.33 9.94 -2.06
N GLY A 238 5.03 10.55 -0.90
CA GLY A 238 4.30 9.88 0.17
C GLY A 238 3.77 10.83 1.21
N ASP A 239 2.85 10.36 2.05
CA ASP A 239 2.27 11.12 3.16
C ASP A 239 2.20 10.35 4.47
N GLY A 240 2.28 9.02 4.45
CA GLY A 240 2.18 8.15 5.63
C GLY A 240 3.53 7.83 6.30
N GLU A 241 3.46 7.38 7.55
CA GLU A 241 4.67 6.90 8.24
C GLU A 241 5.30 5.68 7.55
N ASN A 242 4.48 4.85 6.87
CA ASN A 242 4.94 3.71 6.06
C ASN A 242 5.65 4.12 4.77
N ASP A 243 5.68 5.43 4.43
CA ASP A 243 6.43 5.97 3.30
C ASP A 243 7.84 6.43 3.70
N MET A 244 8.10 6.59 4.99
CA MET A 244 9.35 7.24 5.44
C MET A 244 10.60 6.55 4.94
N GLU A 245 10.62 5.21 4.91
CA GLU A 245 11.74 4.45 4.38
C GLU A 245 11.87 4.63 2.87
N MET A 246 10.76 4.69 2.14
CA MET A 246 10.73 4.95 0.70
C MET A 246 11.27 6.35 0.38
N LEU A 247 10.80 7.38 1.10
CA LEU A 247 11.25 8.77 0.93
C LEU A 247 12.75 8.93 1.21
N ARG A 248 13.26 8.26 2.26
CA ARG A 248 14.69 8.30 2.61
C ARG A 248 15.58 7.49 1.68
N TYR A 249 15.04 6.42 1.08
CA TYR A 249 15.77 5.57 0.14
C TYR A 249 15.90 6.23 -1.23
N ALA A 250 14.92 7.02 -1.62
CA ALA A 250 14.92 7.74 -2.89
C ALA A 250 16.03 8.81 -2.93
N GLY A 251 16.55 9.09 -4.12
CA GLY A 251 17.45 10.22 -4.34
C GLY A 251 16.80 11.57 -4.09
N TRP A 252 15.46 11.64 -4.14
CA TRP A 252 14.66 12.80 -3.78
C TRP A 252 13.29 12.37 -3.25
N GLY A 253 13.09 12.54 -1.95
CA GLY A 253 11.84 12.23 -1.27
C GLY A 253 10.96 13.48 -1.13
N VAL A 254 9.70 13.39 -1.52
CA VAL A 254 8.73 14.48 -1.49
C VAL A 254 7.54 14.08 -0.62
N ALA A 255 7.27 14.85 0.43
CA ALA A 255 6.10 14.66 1.28
C ALA A 255 4.95 15.56 0.84
N MET A 256 3.72 15.07 1.07
CA MET A 256 2.51 15.86 0.89
C MET A 256 2.31 16.84 2.05
N SER A 257 1.63 17.96 1.83
CA SER A 257 1.34 18.95 2.90
C SER A 257 0.37 18.41 3.96
N ASN A 258 -0.50 17.46 3.59
CA ASN A 258 -1.41 16.74 4.51
C ASN A 258 -0.70 15.68 5.37
N ALA A 259 0.57 15.36 5.08
CA ALA A 259 1.35 14.38 5.84
C ALA A 259 1.59 14.85 7.31
N PRO A 260 1.70 13.93 8.27
CA PRO A 260 2.18 14.24 9.61
C PRO A 260 3.55 14.93 9.61
N GLU A 261 3.83 15.73 10.64
CA GLU A 261 5.08 16.48 10.73
C GLU A 261 6.33 15.58 10.66
N VAL A 262 6.27 14.39 11.25
CA VAL A 262 7.37 13.41 11.23
C VAL A 262 7.73 12.97 9.83
N VAL A 263 6.72 12.81 8.95
CA VAL A 263 6.92 12.44 7.54
C VAL A 263 7.45 13.63 6.75
N ARG A 264 6.86 14.84 6.93
CA ARG A 264 7.36 16.05 6.27
C ARG A 264 8.82 16.35 6.62
N ASN A 265 9.22 16.11 7.87
CA ASN A 265 10.61 16.30 8.31
C ASN A 265 11.58 15.22 7.79
N ALA A 266 11.07 14.09 7.31
CA ALA A 266 11.87 13.01 6.72
C ALA A 266 12.11 13.17 5.21
N ALA A 267 11.37 14.07 4.55
CA ALA A 267 11.45 14.33 3.13
C ALA A 267 12.41 15.49 2.79
N ASP A 268 12.88 15.54 1.55
CA ASP A 268 13.71 16.61 1.01
C ASP A 268 12.87 17.84 0.61
N GLU A 269 11.59 17.62 0.28
CA GLU A 269 10.68 18.66 -0.19
C GLU A 269 9.25 18.37 0.30
N VAL A 270 8.46 19.43 0.52
CA VAL A 270 7.03 19.32 0.81
C VAL A 270 6.25 20.07 -0.27
N ILE A 271 5.23 19.40 -0.83
CA ILE A 271 4.35 19.97 -1.88
C ILE A 271 2.92 20.15 -1.35
N GLY A 272 1.99 20.57 -2.20
CA GLY A 272 0.57 20.71 -1.88
C GLY A 272 -0.07 19.40 -1.40
N SER A 273 -1.37 19.44 -1.14
CA SER A 273 -2.12 18.27 -0.65
C SER A 273 -2.52 17.32 -1.78
N ASN A 274 -2.95 16.11 -1.40
CA ASN A 274 -3.55 15.14 -2.32
C ASN A 274 -4.86 15.69 -2.96
N GLU A 275 -5.66 16.46 -2.21
CA GLU A 275 -6.88 17.10 -2.72
C GLU A 275 -6.60 18.10 -3.83
N GLU A 276 -5.45 18.78 -3.80
CA GLU A 276 -4.97 19.67 -4.86
C GLU A 276 -4.36 18.90 -6.03
N GLN A 277 -4.26 17.56 -5.94
CA GLN A 277 -3.55 16.70 -6.89
C GLN A 277 -2.12 17.18 -7.17
N ALA A 278 -1.42 17.59 -6.11
CA ALA A 278 -0.12 18.23 -6.17
C ALA A 278 0.97 17.35 -6.81
N VAL A 279 0.83 16.02 -6.74
CA VAL A 279 1.74 15.08 -7.44
C VAL A 279 1.64 15.29 -8.96
N LEU A 280 0.43 15.36 -9.51
CA LEU A 280 0.24 15.57 -10.96
C LEU A 280 0.82 16.92 -11.40
N GLU A 281 0.60 17.97 -10.60
CA GLU A 281 1.17 19.30 -10.87
C GLU A 281 2.70 19.29 -10.86
N TYR A 282 3.30 18.63 -9.85
CA TYR A 282 4.74 18.48 -9.75
C TYR A 282 5.34 17.75 -10.96
N LEU A 283 4.71 16.66 -11.39
CA LEU A 283 5.16 15.88 -12.53
C LEU A 283 5.07 16.66 -13.84
N GLU A 284 4.04 17.48 -14.05
CA GLU A 284 3.94 18.36 -15.21
C GLU A 284 5.05 19.40 -15.23
N GLN A 285 5.32 20.05 -14.09
CA GLN A 285 6.40 21.01 -13.96
C GLN A 285 7.77 20.38 -14.20
N LEU A 286 8.00 19.16 -13.67
CA LEU A 286 9.22 18.39 -13.92
C LEU A 286 9.40 18.11 -15.41
N LEU A 287 8.36 17.60 -16.08
CA LEU A 287 8.40 17.27 -17.51
C LEU A 287 8.64 18.50 -18.37
N ASN A 288 8.00 19.63 -18.06
CA ASN A 288 8.23 20.90 -18.77
C ASN A 288 9.70 21.37 -18.65
N ARG A 289 10.31 21.21 -17.48
CA ARG A 289 11.73 21.53 -17.27
C ARG A 289 12.65 20.60 -18.07
N LEU A 290 12.36 19.29 -18.07
CA LEU A 290 13.16 18.29 -18.80
C LEU A 290 13.11 18.54 -20.32
N GLU A 291 11.95 18.86 -20.87
CA GLU A 291 11.75 19.12 -22.29
C GLU A 291 12.38 20.46 -22.73
N ALA A 292 12.36 21.47 -21.87
CA ALA A 292 13.02 22.77 -22.14
C ALA A 292 14.56 22.69 -22.10
N SER A 293 15.12 21.61 -21.55
CA SER A 293 16.56 21.43 -21.40
C SER A 293 17.17 20.53 -22.49
N GLN A 294 16.35 19.99 -23.40
CA GLN A 294 16.73 19.21 -24.58
C GLN A 294 16.83 20.09 -25.81
#